data_607b952b3caac4454ff612ca321f07d0
#
_entry.id   607b952b3caac4454ff612ca321f07d0
#
_cell.length_a   1.000
_cell.length_b   1.000
_cell.length_c   1.000
_cell.angle_alpha   90.00
_cell.angle_beta   90.00
_cell.angle_gamma   90.00
#
_symmetry.space_group_name_H-M   'P 1'
#
loop_
_entity.id
_entity.type
_entity.pdbx_description
1 polymer ?
#
loop_
_entity_poly.entity_id
_entity_poly.type
_entity_poly.pdbx_seq_one_letter_code
_entity_poly.pdbx_strand_id
1 'polypeptide(L)'
;MTRVFVDTNLFLRYLTNDDPTKADRVEQLLNQAAAGEVRRVTAEMVLAETVWVLESSYGLGRVQVAPLVRGILATPGLEVVNGSLVARALDHYETLNIDFVDGYIAAVMEKQGIDELYSFDKKHASRLKGVRRREP
;
A
#
# COMPACT_ATOMS: atom_id res chain seq x y z
N MET A 1 -9.70 -24.71 -3.85
CA MET A 1 -8.46 -24.00 -3.47
C MET A 1 -8.70 -23.18 -2.22
N THR A 2 -7.87 -23.36 -1.22
CA THR A 2 -7.97 -22.60 0.03
C THR A 2 -7.42 -21.19 -0.17
N ARG A 3 -8.13 -20.19 0.31
CA ARG A 3 -7.70 -18.80 0.34
C ARG A 3 -7.41 -18.41 1.78
N VAL A 4 -6.26 -17.77 2.02
CA VAL A 4 -5.89 -17.28 3.35
C VAL A 4 -5.51 -15.81 3.27
N PHE A 5 -5.77 -15.08 4.35
CA PHE A 5 -5.46 -13.66 4.43
C PHE A 5 -4.08 -13.46 5.06
N VAL A 6 -3.31 -12.52 4.50
CA VAL A 6 -1.97 -12.16 4.99
C VAL A 6 -2.02 -10.80 5.66
N ASP A 7 -1.56 -10.74 6.90
CA ASP A 7 -1.56 -9.55 7.72
C ASP A 7 -0.25 -8.77 7.61
N THR A 8 -0.25 -7.54 8.09
CA THR A 8 0.86 -6.59 8.09
C THR A 8 2.14 -7.17 8.66
N ASN A 9 2.07 -7.90 9.77
CA ASN A 9 3.25 -8.47 10.43
C ASN A 9 4.09 -9.34 9.51
N LEU A 10 3.46 -10.10 8.63
CA LEU A 10 4.17 -10.98 7.70
C LEU A 10 4.97 -10.16 6.69
N PHE A 11 4.36 -9.14 6.12
CA PHE A 11 5.05 -8.26 5.16
C PHE A 11 6.22 -7.53 5.81
N LEU A 12 6.05 -7.03 7.04
CA LEU A 12 7.11 -6.33 7.74
C LEU A 12 8.32 -7.25 7.99
N ARG A 13 8.09 -8.49 8.42
CA ARG A 13 9.17 -9.46 8.63
C ARG A 13 9.90 -9.78 7.32
N TYR A 14 9.16 -9.89 6.24
CA TYR A 14 9.74 -10.17 4.92
C TYR A 14 10.55 -8.98 4.39
N LEU A 15 10.02 -7.75 4.52
CA LEU A 15 10.63 -6.55 3.95
C LEU A 15 11.83 -6.04 4.75
N THR A 16 11.81 -6.16 6.07
CA THR A 16 12.83 -5.55 6.93
C THR A 16 13.92 -6.53 7.35
N ASN A 17 13.63 -7.82 7.31
CA ASN A 17 14.54 -8.90 7.71
C ASN A 17 15.12 -8.72 9.12
N ASP A 18 14.40 -8.07 10.01
CA ASP A 18 14.80 -7.87 11.42
C ASP A 18 14.65 -9.15 12.25
N ASP A 19 13.98 -10.15 11.71
CA ASP A 19 13.87 -11.50 12.25
C ASP A 19 14.04 -12.50 11.10
N PRO A 20 15.30 -12.92 10.81
CA PRO A 20 15.57 -13.78 9.64
C PRO A 20 14.79 -15.08 9.61
N THR A 21 14.55 -15.71 10.75
CA THR A 21 13.81 -16.97 10.83
C THR A 21 12.35 -16.76 10.39
N LYS A 22 11.72 -15.69 10.85
CA LYS A 22 10.35 -15.35 10.44
C LYS A 22 10.32 -14.91 8.98
N ALA A 23 11.31 -14.13 8.53
CA ALA A 23 11.41 -13.71 7.14
C ALA A 23 11.46 -14.91 6.18
N ASP A 24 12.27 -15.92 6.52
CA ASP A 24 12.36 -17.14 5.72
C ASP A 24 11.02 -17.90 5.66
N ARG A 25 10.31 -17.95 6.77
CA ARG A 25 8.98 -18.59 6.81
C ARG A 25 7.96 -17.86 5.94
N VAL A 26 8.00 -16.53 5.92
CA VAL A 26 7.12 -15.73 5.05
C VAL A 26 7.50 -15.94 3.58
N GLU A 27 8.78 -15.96 3.26
CA GLU A 27 9.25 -16.23 1.90
C GLU A 27 8.76 -17.58 1.39
N GLN A 28 8.84 -18.62 2.21
CA GLN A 28 8.30 -19.94 1.86
C GLN A 28 6.79 -19.89 1.61
N LEU A 29 6.07 -19.16 2.44
CA LEU A 29 4.63 -18.97 2.27
C LEU A 29 4.30 -18.31 0.92
N LEU A 30 5.03 -17.26 0.57
CA LEU A 30 4.85 -16.55 -0.70
C LEU A 30 5.24 -17.41 -1.90
N ASN A 31 6.28 -18.23 -1.77
CA ASN A 31 6.69 -19.16 -2.81
C ASN A 31 5.63 -20.25 -3.06
N GLN A 32 5.00 -20.76 -2.02
CA GLN A 32 3.88 -21.69 -2.15
C GLN A 32 2.70 -21.04 -2.88
N ALA A 33 2.41 -19.79 -2.58
CA ALA A 33 1.37 -19.03 -3.29
C ALA A 33 1.70 -18.88 -4.78
N ALA A 34 2.96 -18.57 -5.10
CA ALA A 34 3.42 -18.45 -6.47
C ALA A 34 3.32 -19.78 -7.24
N ALA A 35 3.51 -20.91 -6.55
CA ALA A 35 3.33 -22.24 -7.14
C ALA A 35 1.86 -22.63 -7.35
N GLY A 36 0.92 -21.83 -6.88
CA GLY A 36 -0.52 -22.07 -7.06
C GLY A 36 -1.13 -23.06 -6.08
N GLU A 37 -0.40 -23.48 -5.07
CA GLU A 37 -0.88 -24.45 -4.08
C GLU A 37 -1.95 -23.87 -3.17
N VAL A 38 -1.77 -22.60 -2.75
CA VAL A 38 -2.71 -21.88 -1.90
C VAL A 38 -2.76 -20.42 -2.36
N ARG A 39 -3.97 -19.86 -2.44
CA ARG A 39 -4.13 -18.45 -2.77
C ARG A 39 -3.99 -17.59 -1.53
N ARG A 40 -3.14 -16.60 -1.59
CA ARG A 40 -2.94 -15.60 -0.52
C ARG A 40 -3.66 -14.33 -0.90
N VAL A 41 -4.33 -13.73 0.08
CA VAL A 41 -5.11 -12.50 -0.12
C VAL A 41 -4.70 -11.46 0.92
N THR A 42 -4.56 -10.22 0.51
CA THR A 42 -4.45 -9.09 1.41
C THR A 42 -5.29 -7.93 0.87
N ALA A 43 -5.25 -6.77 1.52
CA ALA A 43 -6.09 -5.65 1.15
C ALA A 43 -5.39 -4.31 1.39
N GLU A 44 -5.98 -3.24 0.85
CA GLU A 44 -5.46 -1.87 0.93
C GLU A 44 -5.16 -1.41 2.35
N MET A 45 -5.99 -1.78 3.33
CA MET A 45 -5.75 -1.36 4.71
C MET A 45 -4.47 -1.95 5.30
N VAL A 46 -4.14 -3.19 4.92
CA VAL A 46 -2.88 -3.82 5.32
C VAL A 46 -1.69 -3.11 4.68
N LEU A 47 -1.82 -2.73 3.40
CA LEU A 47 -0.76 -2.01 2.70
C LEU A 47 -0.58 -0.61 3.27
N ALA A 48 -1.66 0.08 3.62
CA ALA A 48 -1.62 1.39 4.28
C ALA A 48 -0.90 1.31 5.63
N GLU A 49 -1.23 0.31 6.45
CA GLU A 49 -0.55 0.09 7.73
C GLU A 49 0.93 -0.24 7.52
N THR A 50 1.26 -1.05 6.51
CA THR A 50 2.64 -1.38 6.17
C THR A 50 3.44 -0.11 5.85
N VAL A 51 2.91 0.78 5.03
CA VAL A 51 3.53 2.07 4.73
C VAL A 51 3.77 2.87 6.01
N TRP A 52 2.73 3.00 6.83
CA TRP A 52 2.82 3.78 8.06
C TRP A 52 3.88 3.24 9.03
N VAL A 53 3.95 1.91 9.21
CA VAL A 53 4.94 1.29 10.10
C VAL A 53 6.36 1.44 9.55
N LEU A 54 6.54 1.27 8.24
CA LEU A 54 7.86 1.46 7.60
C LEU A 54 8.35 2.89 7.80
N GLU A 55 7.48 3.88 7.72
CA GLU A 55 7.82 5.27 7.96
C GLU A 55 8.07 5.57 9.43
N SER A 56 7.14 5.21 10.31
CA SER A 56 7.15 5.63 11.72
C SER A 56 8.07 4.80 12.61
N SER A 57 8.12 3.48 12.40
CA SER A 57 8.91 2.58 13.25
C SER A 57 10.29 2.29 12.68
N TYR A 58 10.42 2.22 11.35
CA TYR A 58 11.71 1.94 10.70
C TYR A 58 12.38 3.21 10.14
N GLY A 59 11.71 4.35 10.19
CA GLY A 59 12.28 5.64 9.77
C GLY A 59 12.58 5.74 8.28
N LEU A 60 11.91 4.94 7.44
CA LEU A 60 12.14 4.96 5.99
C LEU A 60 11.42 6.13 5.33
N GLY A 61 12.05 6.72 4.32
CA GLY A 61 11.42 7.74 3.48
C GLY A 61 10.63 7.14 2.33
N ARG A 62 9.83 7.99 1.66
CA ARG A 62 8.96 7.53 0.57
C ARG A 62 9.71 6.87 -0.58
N VAL A 63 10.93 7.32 -0.88
CA VAL A 63 11.78 6.73 -1.93
C VAL A 63 12.13 5.28 -1.62
N GLN A 64 12.23 4.93 -0.34
CA GLN A 64 12.52 3.58 0.13
C GLN A 64 11.24 2.75 0.28
N VAL A 65 10.17 3.36 0.79
CA VAL A 65 8.90 2.69 1.09
C VAL A 65 8.18 2.26 -0.18
N ALA A 66 8.07 3.14 -1.15
CA ALA A 66 7.27 2.87 -2.35
C ALA A 66 7.74 1.63 -3.13
N PRO A 67 9.04 1.43 -3.40
CA PRO A 67 9.49 0.20 -4.07
C PRO A 67 9.19 -1.06 -3.27
N LEU A 68 9.29 -1.01 -1.94
CA LEU A 68 8.99 -2.16 -1.09
C LEU A 68 7.52 -2.57 -1.20
N VAL A 69 6.62 -1.62 -1.15
CA VAL A 69 5.17 -1.89 -1.25
C VAL A 69 4.79 -2.30 -2.66
N ARG A 70 5.42 -1.72 -3.69
CA ARG A 70 5.23 -2.19 -5.08
C ARG A 70 5.66 -3.64 -5.24
N GLY A 71 6.73 -4.06 -4.55
CA GLY A 71 7.16 -5.45 -4.53
C GLY A 71 6.09 -6.39 -3.98
N ILE A 72 5.35 -5.96 -2.96
CA ILE A 72 4.20 -6.72 -2.45
C ILE A 72 3.14 -6.86 -3.53
N LEU A 73 2.78 -5.77 -4.19
CA LEU A 73 1.77 -5.79 -5.27
C LEU A 73 2.17 -6.70 -6.43
N ALA A 74 3.46 -6.82 -6.70
CA ALA A 74 4.00 -7.62 -7.79
C ALA A 74 4.22 -9.09 -7.41
N THR A 75 3.94 -9.48 -6.16
CA THR A 75 4.19 -10.84 -5.69
C THR A 75 3.24 -11.84 -6.37
N PRO A 76 3.78 -12.85 -7.10
CA PRO A 76 2.94 -13.86 -7.74
C PRO A 76 2.13 -14.66 -6.70
N GLY A 77 0.87 -14.97 -7.02
CA GLY A 77 0.01 -15.74 -6.14
C GLY A 77 -0.56 -14.96 -4.95
N LEU A 78 -0.24 -13.68 -4.84
CA LEU A 78 -0.83 -12.78 -3.85
C LEU A 78 -1.88 -11.90 -4.52
N GLU A 79 -3.13 -12.03 -4.08
CA GLU A 79 -4.23 -11.17 -4.51
C GLU A 79 -4.33 -9.99 -3.55
N VAL A 80 -4.29 -8.79 -4.07
CA VAL A 80 -4.48 -7.57 -3.27
C VAL A 80 -5.83 -6.96 -3.61
N VAL A 81 -6.75 -6.97 -2.65
CA VAL A 81 -8.06 -6.33 -2.83
C VAL A 81 -7.84 -4.84 -3.06
N ASN A 82 -8.43 -4.30 -4.12
CA ASN A 82 -8.22 -2.92 -4.56
C ASN A 82 -6.75 -2.59 -4.89
N GLY A 83 -5.99 -3.59 -5.33
CA GLY A 83 -4.56 -3.43 -5.63
C GLY A 83 -4.27 -2.34 -6.66
N SER A 84 -5.13 -2.14 -7.64
CA SER A 84 -4.95 -1.07 -8.64
C SER A 84 -5.06 0.32 -8.01
N LEU A 85 -5.93 0.49 -7.01
CA LEU A 85 -6.02 1.74 -6.25
C LEU A 85 -4.77 1.95 -5.38
N VAL A 86 -4.25 0.89 -4.78
CA VAL A 86 -3.00 0.96 -4.01
C VAL A 86 -1.84 1.37 -4.91
N ALA A 87 -1.73 0.78 -6.09
CA ALA A 87 -0.68 1.13 -7.06
C ALA A 87 -0.76 2.61 -7.45
N ARG A 88 -1.96 3.12 -7.72
CA ARG A 88 -2.16 4.52 -8.05
C ARG A 88 -1.87 5.44 -6.86
N ALA A 89 -2.26 5.02 -5.65
CA ALA A 89 -1.94 5.74 -4.42
C ALA A 89 -0.43 5.87 -4.22
N LEU A 90 0.34 4.81 -4.52
CA LEU A 90 1.80 4.85 -4.47
C LEU A 90 2.39 5.83 -5.48
N ASP A 91 1.83 5.91 -6.69
CA ASP A 91 2.26 6.90 -7.67
C ASP A 91 2.11 8.32 -7.12
N HIS A 92 0.96 8.64 -6.55
CA HIS A 92 0.71 9.95 -5.94
C HIS A 92 1.61 10.19 -4.72
N TYR A 93 1.79 9.18 -3.90
CA TYR A 93 2.65 9.22 -2.72
C TYR A 93 4.09 9.58 -3.10
N GLU A 94 4.61 8.99 -4.18
CA GLU A 94 5.97 9.27 -4.64
C GLU A 94 6.11 10.65 -5.29
N THR A 95 5.12 11.06 -6.10
CA THR A 95 5.28 12.21 -6.98
C THR A 95 4.73 13.52 -6.44
N LEU A 96 3.74 13.46 -5.53
CA LEU A 96 3.05 14.64 -5.04
C LEU A 96 3.47 15.08 -3.64
N ASN A 97 4.38 14.36 -3.00
CA ASN A 97 4.84 14.64 -1.63
C ASN A 97 3.68 14.75 -0.64
N ILE A 98 2.79 13.78 -0.69
CA ILE A 98 1.62 13.66 0.20
C ILE A 98 1.68 12.33 0.95
N ASP A 99 0.88 12.20 2.00
CA ASP A 99 0.77 10.93 2.71
C ASP A 99 0.10 9.86 1.84
N PHE A 100 0.37 8.60 2.13
CA PHE A 100 -0.19 7.48 1.38
C PHE A 100 -1.72 7.50 1.40
N VAL A 101 -2.33 7.82 2.56
CA VAL A 101 -3.80 7.89 2.67
C VAL A 101 -4.38 8.98 1.77
N ASP A 102 -3.73 10.15 1.70
CA ASP A 102 -4.15 11.21 0.79
C ASP A 102 -3.99 10.78 -0.68
N GLY A 103 -2.92 10.06 -0.99
CA GLY A 103 -2.73 9.46 -2.30
C GLY A 103 -3.81 8.45 -2.65
N TYR A 104 -4.25 7.67 -1.68
CA TYR A 104 -5.34 6.72 -1.86
C TYR A 104 -6.68 7.42 -2.09
N ILE A 105 -6.95 8.49 -1.34
CA ILE A 105 -8.14 9.32 -1.56
C ILE A 105 -8.16 9.85 -3.00
N ALA A 106 -7.04 10.38 -3.46
CA ALA A 106 -6.92 10.87 -4.84
C ALA A 106 -7.19 9.77 -5.87
N ALA A 107 -6.66 8.56 -5.64
CA ALA A 107 -6.88 7.42 -6.52
C ALA A 107 -8.37 7.01 -6.56
N VAL A 108 -9.04 7.02 -5.42
CA VAL A 108 -10.48 6.74 -5.34
C VAL A 108 -11.29 7.80 -6.09
N MET A 109 -10.95 9.08 -5.89
CA MET A 109 -11.61 10.19 -6.58
C MET A 109 -11.48 10.06 -8.10
N GLU A 110 -10.27 9.77 -8.59
CA GLU A 110 -10.03 9.53 -10.00
C GLU A 110 -10.89 8.39 -10.55
N LYS A 111 -10.92 7.27 -9.83
CA LYS A 111 -11.69 6.09 -10.26
C LYS A 111 -13.19 6.36 -10.29
N GLN A 112 -13.69 7.14 -9.33
CA GLN A 112 -15.11 7.46 -9.20
C GLN A 112 -15.53 8.68 -10.05
N GLY A 113 -14.59 9.37 -10.69
CA GLY A 113 -14.89 10.59 -11.44
C GLY A 113 -15.29 11.76 -10.57
N ILE A 114 -14.76 11.84 -9.36
CA ILE A 114 -15.05 12.89 -8.39
C ILE A 114 -13.92 13.93 -8.43
N ASP A 115 -14.24 15.20 -8.60
CA ASP A 115 -13.26 16.28 -8.65
C ASP A 115 -13.36 17.30 -7.50
N GLU A 116 -14.36 17.15 -6.64
CA GLU A 116 -14.52 18.00 -5.45
C GLU A 116 -14.23 17.23 -4.17
N LEU A 117 -13.44 17.85 -3.27
CA LEU A 117 -13.07 17.28 -1.98
C LEU A 117 -13.46 18.24 -0.88
N TYR A 118 -14.31 17.79 0.04
CA TYR A 118 -14.54 18.51 1.29
C TYR A 118 -13.41 18.21 2.27
N SER A 119 -12.64 19.22 2.65
CA SER A 119 -11.53 19.07 3.59
C SER A 119 -11.11 20.42 4.14
N PHE A 120 -10.74 20.44 5.41
CA PHE A 120 -10.09 21.60 6.02
C PHE A 120 -8.56 21.62 5.77
N ASP A 121 -8.00 20.55 5.24
CA ASP A 121 -6.56 20.45 4.94
C ASP A 121 -6.23 21.19 3.63
N LYS A 122 -5.72 22.40 3.75
CA LYS A 122 -5.34 23.22 2.60
C LYS A 122 -4.03 22.76 1.96
N LYS A 123 -3.10 22.31 2.78
CA LYS A 123 -1.73 21.99 2.34
C LYS A 123 -1.69 20.78 1.42
N HIS A 124 -2.23 19.65 1.85
CA HIS A 124 -2.17 18.42 1.07
C HIS A 124 -3.14 18.44 -0.10
N ALA A 125 -4.34 18.98 0.09
CA ALA A 125 -5.32 19.08 -0.99
C ALA A 125 -4.82 19.92 -2.16
N SER A 126 -4.02 20.96 -1.92
CA SER A 126 -3.44 21.80 -2.96
C SER A 126 -2.45 21.06 -3.86
N ARG A 127 -1.92 19.93 -3.41
CA ARG A 127 -0.98 19.08 -4.17
C ARG A 127 -1.68 18.06 -5.06
N LEU A 128 -2.99 17.89 -4.91
CA LEU A 128 -3.77 16.95 -5.71
C LEU A 128 -4.20 17.61 -7.02
N LYS A 129 -3.75 17.07 -8.14
CA LYS A 129 -4.09 17.60 -9.46
C LYS A 129 -5.54 17.30 -9.80
N GLY A 130 -6.24 18.30 -10.36
CA GLY A 130 -7.63 18.13 -10.77
C GLY A 130 -8.63 18.02 -9.62
N VAL A 131 -8.22 18.30 -8.39
CA VAL A 131 -9.07 18.26 -7.20
C VAL A 131 -9.36 19.69 -6.75
N ARG A 132 -10.65 20.00 -6.58
CA ARG A 132 -11.13 21.28 -6.03
C ARG A 132 -11.52 21.06 -4.58
N ARG A 133 -10.78 21.71 -3.67
CA ARG A 133 -11.07 21.65 -2.24
C ARG A 133 -12.18 22.63 -1.87
N ARG A 134 -13.11 22.15 -1.02
CA ARG A 134 -14.17 22.98 -0.45
C ARG A 134 -14.24 22.73 1.05
N GLU A 135 -14.68 23.75 1.76
CA GLU A 135 -15.01 23.64 3.18
C GLU A 135 -16.53 23.67 3.35
N PRO A 136 -17.09 22.89 4.29
CA PRO A 136 -18.53 22.91 4.56
C PRO A 136 -18.99 24.23 5.17
#